data_5c182f5803057ded67df8832e1ef8be9
#
_entry.id   5c182f5803057ded67df8832e1ef8be9
#
_cell.length_a   1.000
_cell.length_b   1.000
_cell.length_c   1.000
_cell.angle_alpha   90.00
_cell.angle_beta   90.00
_cell.angle_gamma   90.00
#
_symmetry.space_group_name_H-M   'P 1'
#
loop_
_entity.id
_entity.type
_entity.pdbx_description
1 polymer ?
#
loop_
_entity_poly.entity_id
_entity_poly.type
_entity_poly.pdbx_seq_one_letter_code
_entity_poly.pdbx_strand_id
1 'polypeptide(L)'
;VVALGVTETDVHFQKADTRYTHIYIIDIELNEPGVSLEVGMPYDADVRNNFQRQTLTEMADYADRPWHRVAAMINADFWDVSTMDIRGPIHRNGVILKNSFIFKESLPQQALSFIALTKDNKMVIADSVEYRGMQYNLKEVTGSGVIVLRDGEISGATYPGIDPRTCLGYSDDGHVYFMVVDGRVEFYSYGLTYTEMGSIRKALGCSWAVNLDGGGSTQMLIRHPIADIFQIRNRPSDGQERPVVNAWMVTVNEP
;
A
#
# COMPACT_ATOMS: atom_id res chain seq x y z
N VAL A 1 -4.26 13.01 -13.95
CA VAL A 1 -5.51 12.54 -13.32
C VAL A 1 -5.77 11.14 -13.85
N VAL A 2 -5.95 10.17 -12.94
CA VAL A 2 -6.30 8.78 -13.28
C VAL A 2 -7.82 8.65 -13.36
N ALA A 3 -8.51 9.17 -12.37
CA ALA A 3 -9.96 9.30 -12.29
C ALA A 3 -10.32 10.53 -11.44
N LEU A 4 -11.59 10.88 -11.33
CA LEU A 4 -12.01 11.97 -10.45
C LEU A 4 -11.62 11.64 -9.01
N GLY A 5 -10.98 12.58 -8.32
CA GLY A 5 -10.43 12.37 -6.96
C GLY A 5 -9.20 11.45 -6.89
N VAL A 6 -8.63 11.01 -8.03
CA VAL A 6 -7.45 10.13 -8.07
C VAL A 6 -6.39 10.69 -9.01
N THR A 7 -5.27 11.16 -8.47
CA THR A 7 -4.20 11.81 -9.24
C THR A 7 -2.88 11.08 -9.07
N GLU A 8 -2.17 10.88 -10.19
CA GLU A 8 -0.82 10.31 -10.22
C GLU A 8 0.23 11.40 -10.32
N THR A 9 1.33 11.23 -9.60
CA THR A 9 2.56 12.02 -9.70
C THR A 9 3.77 11.10 -9.78
N ASP A 10 4.64 11.36 -10.75
CA ASP A 10 5.92 10.68 -10.95
C ASP A 10 7.04 11.66 -10.58
N VAL A 11 7.96 11.23 -9.70
CA VAL A 11 9.05 12.05 -9.19
C VAL A 11 10.38 11.32 -9.39
N HIS A 12 11.26 11.92 -10.15
CA HIS A 12 12.60 11.41 -10.38
C HIS A 12 13.65 12.45 -10.01
N PHE A 13 14.59 12.11 -9.14
CA PHE A 13 15.65 13.03 -8.70
C PHE A 13 16.94 12.30 -8.37
N GLN A 14 18.02 13.07 -8.33
CA GLN A 14 19.31 12.60 -7.84
C GLN A 14 19.54 13.17 -6.44
N LYS A 15 19.89 12.30 -5.49
CA LYS A 15 20.26 12.68 -4.13
C LYS A 15 21.63 13.35 -4.09
N ALA A 16 21.94 14.05 -2.99
CA ALA A 16 23.25 14.68 -2.78
C ALA A 16 24.43 13.68 -2.81
N ASP A 17 24.18 12.41 -2.50
CA ASP A 17 25.15 11.31 -2.58
C ASP A 17 25.22 10.66 -3.98
N THR A 18 24.69 11.34 -4.99
CA THR A 18 24.65 10.95 -6.41
C THR A 18 23.74 9.79 -6.77
N ARG A 19 23.05 9.15 -5.82
CA ARG A 19 22.11 8.08 -6.08
C ARG A 19 20.80 8.61 -6.65
N TYR A 20 20.28 7.94 -7.66
CA TYR A 20 18.98 8.24 -8.23
C TYR A 20 17.86 7.60 -7.43
N THR A 21 16.70 8.24 -7.44
CA THR A 21 15.49 7.76 -6.80
C THR A 21 14.29 8.07 -7.69
N HIS A 22 13.46 7.07 -7.93
CA HIS A 22 12.24 7.18 -8.72
C HIS A 22 11.05 6.79 -7.84
N ILE A 23 10.07 7.67 -7.73
CA ILE A 23 8.91 7.55 -6.84
C ILE A 23 7.64 7.78 -7.63
N TYR A 24 6.66 6.93 -7.41
CA TYR A 24 5.31 7.06 -7.96
C TYR A 24 4.34 7.26 -6.79
N ILE A 25 3.47 8.24 -6.92
CA ILE A 25 2.52 8.64 -5.89
C ILE A 25 1.13 8.70 -6.50
N ILE A 26 0.15 8.05 -5.87
CA ILE A 26 -1.26 8.28 -6.13
C ILE A 26 -1.81 9.06 -4.95
N ASP A 27 -2.37 10.22 -5.22
CA ASP A 27 -3.14 11.04 -4.29
C ASP A 27 -4.62 10.72 -4.48
N ILE A 28 -5.29 10.35 -3.42
CA ILE A 28 -6.67 9.90 -3.38
C ILE A 28 -7.46 10.82 -2.45
N GLU A 29 -8.41 11.55 -2.99
CA GLU A 29 -9.36 12.37 -2.23
C GLU A 29 -10.46 11.47 -1.70
N LEU A 30 -10.31 10.93 -0.49
CA LEU A 30 -11.25 9.94 0.08
C LEU A 30 -12.65 10.53 0.32
N ASN A 31 -12.78 11.84 0.39
CA ASN A 31 -14.05 12.56 0.52
C ASN A 31 -14.74 12.85 -0.82
N GLU A 32 -14.09 12.56 -1.96
CA GLU A 32 -14.72 12.72 -3.28
C GLU A 32 -15.84 11.68 -3.45
N PRO A 33 -17.06 12.11 -3.78
CA PRO A 33 -18.18 11.19 -4.01
C PRO A 33 -17.86 10.14 -5.09
N GLY A 34 -18.07 8.88 -4.77
CA GLY A 34 -17.80 7.77 -5.68
C GLY A 34 -16.40 7.18 -5.59
N VAL A 35 -15.48 7.78 -4.82
CA VAL A 35 -14.18 7.18 -4.51
C VAL A 35 -14.31 6.25 -3.31
N SER A 36 -13.76 5.04 -3.42
CA SER A 36 -13.69 4.06 -2.34
C SER A 36 -12.30 3.48 -2.22
N LEU A 37 -11.90 3.17 -0.99
CA LEU A 37 -10.65 2.50 -0.68
C LEU A 37 -10.96 1.11 -0.11
N GLU A 38 -10.35 0.08 -0.69
CA GLU A 38 -10.68 -1.31 -0.43
C GLU A 38 -9.43 -2.18 -0.35
N VAL A 39 -9.54 -3.30 0.34
CA VAL A 39 -8.53 -4.36 0.30
C VAL A 39 -8.78 -5.27 -0.90
N GLY A 40 -7.85 -5.30 -1.83
CA GLY A 40 -7.84 -6.24 -2.96
C GLY A 40 -7.33 -7.61 -2.52
N MET A 41 -8.05 -8.66 -2.91
CA MET A 41 -7.70 -10.06 -2.63
C MET A 41 -7.63 -10.85 -3.93
N PRO A 42 -6.77 -11.89 -4.01
CA PRO A 42 -6.75 -12.79 -5.16
C PRO A 42 -8.15 -13.33 -5.50
N TYR A 43 -8.49 -13.28 -6.80
CA TYR A 43 -9.78 -13.72 -7.35
C TYR A 43 -11.00 -12.94 -6.84
N ASP A 44 -10.78 -11.75 -6.28
CA ASP A 44 -11.81 -10.93 -5.59
C ASP A 44 -12.55 -11.74 -4.49
N ALA A 45 -11.87 -12.69 -3.85
CA ALA A 45 -12.48 -13.70 -2.98
C ALA A 45 -12.22 -13.46 -1.49
N ASP A 46 -13.27 -13.58 -0.68
CA ASP A 46 -13.21 -13.50 0.78
C ASP A 46 -12.80 -14.84 1.39
N VAL A 47 -11.49 -15.11 1.36
CA VAL A 47 -10.94 -16.37 1.93
C VAL A 47 -10.38 -16.15 3.33
N ARG A 48 -10.58 -17.15 4.21
CA ARG A 48 -10.05 -17.13 5.59
C ARG A 48 -8.87 -18.07 5.79
N ASN A 49 -8.67 -19.01 4.89
CA ASN A 49 -7.60 -20.00 4.90
C ASN A 49 -7.14 -20.25 3.46
N ASN A 50 -5.95 -20.84 3.30
CA ASN A 50 -5.40 -21.16 2.00
C ASN A 50 -5.28 -19.93 1.10
N PHE A 51 -4.69 -18.87 1.66
CA PHE A 51 -4.43 -17.64 0.92
C PHE A 51 -3.65 -17.94 -0.36
N GLN A 52 -4.02 -17.26 -1.44
CA GLN A 52 -3.40 -17.40 -2.74
C GLN A 52 -2.65 -16.11 -3.11
N ARG A 53 -2.02 -16.11 -4.25
CA ARG A 53 -1.31 -14.96 -4.82
C ARG A 53 -1.82 -14.69 -6.22
N GLN A 54 -1.89 -13.42 -6.55
CA GLN A 54 -2.06 -12.93 -7.92
C GLN A 54 -1.20 -11.69 -8.14
N THR A 55 -0.92 -11.37 -9.38
CA THR A 55 -0.40 -10.05 -9.75
C THR A 55 -1.46 -8.98 -9.50
N LEU A 56 -1.06 -7.72 -9.39
CA LEU A 56 -2.02 -6.62 -9.26
C LEU A 56 -2.93 -6.53 -10.49
N THR A 57 -2.38 -6.78 -11.68
CA THR A 57 -3.15 -6.81 -12.93
C THR A 57 -4.26 -7.87 -12.87
N GLU A 58 -3.93 -9.10 -12.47
CA GLU A 58 -4.92 -10.17 -12.32
C GLU A 58 -5.97 -9.84 -11.25
N MET A 59 -5.57 -9.29 -10.10
CA MET A 59 -6.52 -8.88 -9.04
C MET A 59 -7.46 -7.79 -9.56
N ALA A 60 -6.93 -6.81 -10.30
CA ALA A 60 -7.73 -5.74 -10.87
C ALA A 60 -8.75 -6.28 -11.89
N ASP A 61 -8.34 -7.20 -12.77
CA ASP A 61 -9.24 -7.82 -13.76
C ASP A 61 -10.43 -8.56 -13.09
N TYR A 62 -10.21 -9.16 -11.91
CA TYR A 62 -11.29 -9.80 -11.16
C TYR A 62 -12.21 -8.81 -10.42
N ALA A 63 -11.65 -7.72 -9.90
CA ALA A 63 -12.40 -6.75 -9.09
C ALA A 63 -13.14 -5.71 -9.94
N ASP A 64 -12.65 -5.42 -11.17
CA ASP A 64 -13.16 -4.37 -12.03
C ASP A 64 -14.50 -4.74 -12.66
N ARG A 65 -15.47 -3.85 -12.51
CA ARG A 65 -16.81 -3.98 -13.09
C ARG A 65 -17.49 -2.61 -13.19
N PRO A 66 -18.52 -2.45 -14.03
CA PRO A 66 -19.29 -1.20 -14.08
C PRO A 66 -19.73 -0.75 -12.68
N TRP A 67 -19.60 0.53 -12.41
CA TRP A 67 -19.89 1.18 -11.12
C TRP A 67 -19.00 0.75 -9.94
N HIS A 68 -17.94 0.02 -10.24
CA HIS A 68 -16.87 -0.35 -9.31
C HIS A 68 -15.58 -0.52 -10.09
N ARG A 69 -15.12 0.59 -10.70
CA ARG A 69 -13.94 0.58 -11.57
C ARG A 69 -12.67 0.73 -10.75
N VAL A 70 -11.76 -0.19 -10.93
CA VAL A 70 -10.45 -0.11 -10.28
C VAL A 70 -9.64 1.01 -10.92
N ALA A 71 -9.30 2.06 -10.16
CA ALA A 71 -8.48 3.18 -10.64
C ALA A 71 -6.98 2.97 -10.41
N ALA A 72 -6.61 2.51 -9.22
CA ALA A 72 -5.21 2.21 -8.88
C ALA A 72 -5.09 1.14 -7.79
N MET A 73 -3.95 0.46 -7.74
CA MET A 73 -3.59 -0.50 -6.70
C MET A 73 -2.12 -0.43 -6.32
N ILE A 74 -1.81 -0.78 -5.08
CA ILE A 74 -0.45 -1.10 -4.61
C ILE A 74 -0.46 -2.41 -3.83
N ASN A 75 0.65 -3.15 -3.80
CA ASN A 75 0.81 -4.30 -2.92
C ASN A 75 0.73 -3.88 -1.45
N ALA A 76 0.31 -4.79 -0.58
CA ALA A 76 0.06 -4.45 0.83
C ALA A 76 0.89 -5.25 1.83
N ASP A 77 0.33 -6.30 2.43
CA ASP A 77 0.89 -6.95 3.61
C ASP A 77 2.18 -7.74 3.31
N PHE A 78 2.99 -7.87 4.33
CA PHE A 78 4.10 -8.83 4.35
C PHE A 78 3.60 -10.26 4.43
N TRP A 79 4.32 -11.18 3.84
CA TRP A 79 3.96 -12.59 3.80
C TRP A 79 5.19 -13.49 3.70
N ASP A 80 5.03 -14.76 4.04
CA ASP A 80 6.09 -15.74 3.92
C ASP A 80 6.02 -16.43 2.55
N VAL A 81 7.08 -16.31 1.76
CA VAL A 81 7.14 -16.82 0.38
C VAL A 81 7.00 -18.34 0.31
N SER A 82 7.40 -19.04 1.39
CA SER A 82 7.39 -20.50 1.45
C SER A 82 6.08 -21.08 1.97
N THR A 83 5.45 -20.41 2.94
CA THR A 83 4.23 -20.92 3.60
C THR A 83 2.96 -20.20 3.16
N MET A 84 3.07 -19.06 2.48
CA MET A 84 1.97 -18.17 2.12
C MET A 84 1.30 -17.48 3.31
N ASP A 85 1.89 -17.59 4.52
CA ASP A 85 1.36 -16.94 5.71
C ASP A 85 1.44 -15.42 5.60
N ILE A 86 0.29 -14.77 5.61
CA ILE A 86 0.17 -13.32 5.66
C ILE A 86 0.47 -12.86 7.09
N ARG A 87 1.30 -11.82 7.23
CA ARG A 87 1.83 -11.42 8.54
C ARG A 87 0.81 -10.70 9.41
N GLY A 88 -0.06 -9.90 8.85
CA GLY A 88 -1.00 -9.08 9.60
C GLY A 88 -2.46 -9.53 9.50
N PRO A 89 -3.38 -8.77 10.11
CA PRO A 89 -4.81 -8.99 10.01
C PRO A 89 -5.33 -8.60 8.62
N ILE A 90 -6.46 -9.16 8.23
CA ILE A 90 -7.16 -8.82 6.99
C ILE A 90 -8.64 -8.63 7.30
N HIS A 91 -9.17 -7.45 6.97
CA HIS A 91 -10.61 -7.22 6.89
C HIS A 91 -10.96 -6.76 5.48
N ARG A 92 -12.11 -7.15 5.02
CA ARG A 92 -12.66 -6.72 3.76
C ARG A 92 -14.15 -6.46 3.91
N ASN A 93 -14.56 -5.25 3.58
CA ASN A 93 -15.95 -4.77 3.72
C ASN A 93 -16.56 -5.07 5.11
N GLY A 94 -15.77 -4.88 6.17
CA GLY A 94 -16.17 -5.15 7.56
C GLY A 94 -16.18 -6.61 7.98
N VAL A 95 -15.84 -7.53 7.08
CA VAL A 95 -15.69 -8.97 7.37
C VAL A 95 -14.24 -9.26 7.79
N ILE A 96 -14.08 -9.86 8.96
CA ILE A 96 -12.77 -10.29 9.45
C ILE A 96 -12.38 -11.60 8.75
N LEU A 97 -11.40 -11.55 7.87
CA LEU A 97 -10.85 -12.73 7.19
C LEU A 97 -9.70 -13.34 8.00
N LYS A 98 -8.89 -12.48 8.63
CA LYS A 98 -7.81 -12.87 9.53
C LYS A 98 -7.68 -11.80 10.63
N ASN A 99 -7.48 -12.21 11.90
CA ASN A 99 -7.42 -11.31 13.06
C ASN A 99 -6.14 -11.43 13.89
N SER A 100 -5.08 -11.95 13.29
CA SER A 100 -3.83 -12.23 14.00
C SER A 100 -2.62 -11.61 13.30
N PHE A 101 -1.59 -11.35 14.11
CA PHE A 101 -0.27 -10.96 13.64
C PHE A 101 0.68 -12.16 13.78
N ILE A 102 1.50 -12.40 12.76
CA ILE A 102 2.54 -13.43 12.76
C ILE A 102 3.89 -12.72 12.82
N PHE A 103 4.37 -12.51 14.02
CA PHE A 103 5.70 -11.92 14.25
C PHE A 103 6.80 -12.92 13.92
N LYS A 104 7.90 -12.43 13.33
CA LYS A 104 9.09 -13.22 13.05
C LYS A 104 10.33 -12.46 13.53
N GLU A 105 11.04 -13.02 14.51
CA GLU A 105 12.19 -12.38 15.13
C GLU A 105 13.29 -12.00 14.11
N SER A 106 13.52 -12.84 13.10
CA SER A 106 14.49 -12.57 12.03
C SER A 106 14.07 -11.47 11.06
N LEU A 107 12.83 -11.02 11.12
CA LEU A 107 12.25 -9.97 10.26
C LEU A 107 11.41 -9.00 11.12
N PRO A 108 12.04 -8.33 12.11
CA PRO A 108 11.32 -7.56 13.12
C PRO A 108 10.58 -6.34 12.55
N GLN A 109 10.91 -5.90 11.34
CA GLN A 109 10.26 -4.79 10.65
C GLN A 109 8.89 -5.16 10.04
N GLN A 110 8.50 -6.44 10.05
CA GLN A 110 7.21 -6.93 9.55
C GLN A 110 6.21 -7.14 10.70
N ALA A 111 4.93 -7.07 10.40
CA ALA A 111 3.83 -7.35 11.34
C ALA A 111 3.86 -6.54 12.64
N LEU A 112 4.33 -5.29 12.60
CA LEU A 112 4.41 -4.41 13.77
C LEU A 112 3.16 -3.58 13.96
N SER A 113 2.46 -3.32 12.89
CA SER A 113 1.32 -2.41 12.84
C SER A 113 0.29 -2.88 11.81
N PHE A 114 -0.78 -2.16 11.72
CA PHE A 114 -1.79 -2.34 10.69
C PHE A 114 -2.21 -0.98 10.13
N ILE A 115 -2.77 -1.00 8.94
CA ILE A 115 -3.45 0.14 8.35
C ILE A 115 -4.88 -0.26 8.01
N ALA A 116 -5.81 0.65 8.25
CA ALA A 116 -7.22 0.37 8.13
C ALA A 116 -8.02 1.58 7.64
N LEU A 117 -9.13 1.28 6.97
CA LEU A 117 -10.27 2.16 6.82
C LEU A 117 -11.34 1.76 7.82
N THR A 118 -11.84 2.69 8.60
CA THR A 118 -12.91 2.47 9.56
C THR A 118 -14.29 2.43 8.87
N LYS A 119 -15.33 1.99 9.59
CA LYS A 119 -16.71 1.97 9.08
C LYS A 119 -17.29 3.38 8.85
N ASP A 120 -16.73 4.39 9.49
CA ASP A 120 -17.05 5.82 9.28
C ASP A 120 -16.09 6.51 8.28
N ASN A 121 -15.44 5.73 7.43
CA ASN A 121 -14.61 6.17 6.30
C ASN A 121 -13.39 7.02 6.72
N LYS A 122 -12.74 6.66 7.83
CA LYS A 122 -11.50 7.31 8.29
C LYS A 122 -10.34 6.35 8.25
N MET A 123 -9.19 6.87 7.85
CA MET A 123 -7.94 6.10 7.90
C MET A 123 -7.41 6.00 9.33
N VAL A 124 -6.82 4.85 9.64
CA VAL A 124 -6.15 4.57 10.91
C VAL A 124 -4.89 3.77 10.65
N ILE A 125 -3.79 4.21 11.25
CA ILE A 125 -2.56 3.44 11.40
C ILE A 125 -2.31 3.29 12.90
N ALA A 126 -2.15 2.05 13.37
CA ALA A 126 -1.89 1.78 14.78
C ALA A 126 -1.03 0.51 14.93
N ASP A 127 -0.56 0.27 16.13
CA ASP A 127 0.24 -0.93 16.40
C ASP A 127 -0.64 -2.19 16.65
N SER A 128 0.02 -3.32 16.73
CA SER A 128 -0.66 -4.61 16.92
C SER A 128 -1.36 -4.75 18.28
N VAL A 129 -0.99 -3.94 19.26
CA VAL A 129 -1.59 -3.96 20.60
C VAL A 129 -2.97 -3.28 20.57
N GLU A 130 -3.07 -2.16 19.86
CA GLU A 130 -4.30 -1.36 19.74
C GLU A 130 -5.37 -2.08 18.90
N TYR A 131 -4.97 -2.96 17.97
CA TYR A 131 -5.87 -3.64 17.04
C TYR A 131 -7.06 -4.32 17.72
N ARG A 132 -6.83 -5.02 18.84
CA ARG A 132 -7.88 -5.78 19.53
C ARG A 132 -9.01 -4.89 20.04
N GLY A 133 -8.70 -3.67 20.45
CA GLY A 133 -9.68 -2.69 20.96
C GLY A 133 -10.56 -2.10 19.86
N MET A 134 -10.10 -2.09 18.61
CA MET A 134 -10.80 -1.38 17.53
C MET A 134 -11.26 -2.28 16.36
N GLN A 135 -10.87 -3.55 16.31
CA GLN A 135 -11.08 -4.44 15.17
C GLN A 135 -12.53 -4.48 14.65
N TYR A 136 -13.54 -4.35 15.52
CA TYR A 136 -14.95 -4.41 15.12
C TYR A 136 -15.47 -3.12 14.49
N ASN A 137 -14.72 -2.01 14.59
CA ASN A 137 -15.02 -0.74 13.95
C ASN A 137 -14.31 -0.56 12.60
N LEU A 138 -13.45 -1.50 12.22
CA LEU A 138 -12.69 -1.45 11.00
C LEU A 138 -13.46 -2.09 9.85
N LYS A 139 -13.36 -1.49 8.66
CA LYS A 139 -13.99 -1.94 7.42
C LYS A 139 -12.99 -2.68 6.54
N GLU A 140 -11.89 -2.02 6.21
CA GLU A 140 -10.79 -2.56 5.41
C GLU A 140 -9.52 -2.57 6.26
N VAL A 141 -8.76 -3.65 6.27
CA VAL A 141 -7.53 -3.78 7.08
C VAL A 141 -6.51 -4.63 6.36
N THR A 142 -5.26 -4.16 6.36
CA THR A 142 -4.10 -5.02 6.12
C THR A 142 -3.08 -4.86 7.23
N GLY A 143 -2.26 -5.88 7.44
CA GLY A 143 -1.04 -5.71 8.21
C GLY A 143 -0.09 -4.73 7.53
N SER A 144 0.85 -4.24 8.32
CA SER A 144 1.89 -3.34 7.86
C SER A 144 3.15 -3.48 8.72
N GLY A 145 4.20 -2.79 8.35
CA GLY A 145 5.50 -2.85 9.03
C GLY A 145 5.76 -1.65 9.91
N VAL A 146 6.85 -0.95 9.60
CA VAL A 146 7.33 0.20 10.37
C VAL A 146 6.44 1.41 10.11
N ILE A 147 5.93 2.04 11.16
CA ILE A 147 5.30 3.36 11.09
C ILE A 147 6.43 4.37 10.86
N VAL A 148 6.43 5.03 9.69
CA VAL A 148 7.50 5.95 9.27
C VAL A 148 7.17 7.41 9.57
N LEU A 149 5.89 7.72 9.77
CA LEU A 149 5.40 9.02 10.21
C LEU A 149 4.26 8.81 11.21
N ARG A 150 4.34 9.45 12.36
CA ARG A 150 3.35 9.38 13.44
C ARG A 150 3.01 10.79 13.90
N ASP A 151 1.75 11.17 13.75
CA ASP A 151 1.24 12.49 14.16
C ASP A 151 2.12 13.65 13.64
N GLY A 152 2.43 13.59 12.34
CA GLY A 152 3.28 14.57 11.65
C GLY A 152 4.78 14.51 11.99
N GLU A 153 5.21 13.60 12.88
CA GLU A 153 6.61 13.44 13.24
C GLU A 153 7.23 12.18 12.65
N ILE A 154 8.44 12.33 12.10
CA ILE A 154 9.17 11.21 11.50
C ILE A 154 9.49 10.20 12.59
N SER A 155 8.97 9.01 12.45
CA SER A 155 9.23 7.91 13.36
C SER A 155 10.62 7.32 13.07
N GLY A 156 11.49 7.36 14.08
CA GLY A 156 12.87 6.92 13.96
C GLY A 156 13.00 5.43 13.72
N ALA A 157 13.02 5.03 12.47
CA ALA A 157 13.29 3.65 12.10
C ALA A 157 14.80 3.39 12.17
N THR A 158 15.19 2.40 12.96
CA THR A 158 16.58 1.99 13.12
C THR A 158 17.09 1.10 11.98
N TYR A 159 16.21 0.69 11.05
CA TYR A 159 16.59 -0.14 9.91
C TYR A 159 17.22 0.71 8.79
N PRO A 160 18.54 0.59 8.53
CA PRO A 160 19.25 1.48 7.60
C PRO A 160 19.14 1.08 6.13
N GLY A 161 18.45 -0.01 5.81
CA GLY A 161 18.39 -0.56 4.47
C GLY A 161 17.75 0.38 3.47
N ILE A 162 18.39 0.52 2.30
CA ILE A 162 17.88 1.23 1.14
C ILE A 162 17.32 0.17 0.20
N ASP A 163 16.01 0.19 -0.01
CA ASP A 163 15.29 -0.83 -0.77
C ASP A 163 14.17 -0.21 -1.60
N PRO A 164 13.64 -0.96 -2.61
CA PRO A 164 12.31 -0.66 -3.14
C PRO A 164 11.30 -0.66 -2.01
N ARG A 165 10.39 0.33 -2.01
CA ARG A 165 9.45 0.55 -0.90
C ARG A 165 8.04 0.74 -1.40
N THR A 166 7.09 0.17 -0.66
CA THR A 166 5.68 0.49 -0.74
C THR A 166 5.25 1.14 0.56
N CYS A 167 4.52 2.23 0.48
CA CYS A 167 4.11 3.01 1.64
C CYS A 167 2.69 3.55 1.42
N LEU A 168 1.89 3.51 2.46
CA LEU A 168 0.60 4.17 2.51
C LEU A 168 0.61 5.19 3.65
N GLY A 169 0.05 6.37 3.39
CA GLY A 169 -0.10 7.43 4.39
C GLY A 169 -1.37 8.22 4.13
N TYR A 170 -1.77 9.02 5.11
CA TYR A 170 -2.95 9.88 5.00
C TYR A 170 -2.75 11.20 5.74
N SER A 171 -3.50 12.21 5.33
CA SER A 171 -3.59 13.52 5.96
C SER A 171 -4.93 13.72 6.67
N ASP A 172 -5.00 14.69 7.57
CA ASP A 172 -6.20 14.96 8.37
C ASP A 172 -7.35 15.55 7.55
N ASP A 173 -7.06 16.12 6.38
CA ASP A 173 -8.05 16.68 5.45
C ASP A 173 -8.68 15.65 4.51
N GLY A 174 -8.32 14.37 4.65
CA GLY A 174 -8.97 13.26 3.96
C GLY A 174 -8.27 12.79 2.67
N HIS A 175 -7.02 13.22 2.45
CA HIS A 175 -6.19 12.63 1.40
C HIS A 175 -5.53 11.34 1.86
N VAL A 176 -5.51 10.34 0.99
CA VAL A 176 -4.76 9.09 1.15
C VAL A 176 -3.73 8.99 0.03
N TYR A 177 -2.51 8.66 0.39
CA TYR A 177 -1.41 8.59 -0.56
C TYR A 177 -0.88 7.16 -0.68
N PHE A 178 -1.00 6.57 -1.85
CA PHE A 178 -0.18 5.42 -2.22
C PHE A 178 1.18 5.90 -2.70
N MET A 179 2.25 5.26 -2.29
CA MET A 179 3.59 5.54 -2.81
C MET A 179 4.35 4.25 -3.02
N VAL A 180 4.92 4.09 -4.20
CA VAL A 180 5.95 3.10 -4.44
C VAL A 180 7.25 3.78 -4.87
N VAL A 181 8.36 3.18 -4.48
CA VAL A 181 9.70 3.65 -4.79
C VAL A 181 10.45 2.51 -5.44
N ASP A 182 10.88 2.73 -6.67
CA ASP A 182 11.76 1.79 -7.34
C ASP A 182 13.12 1.69 -6.63
N GLY A 183 13.77 0.56 -6.73
CA GLY A 183 15.07 0.38 -6.13
C GLY A 183 15.82 -0.82 -6.66
N ARG A 184 17.06 -1.02 -6.17
CA ARG A 184 17.96 -2.10 -6.58
C ARG A 184 18.35 -2.07 -8.07
N VAL A 185 18.17 -0.93 -8.74
CA VAL A 185 18.53 -0.73 -10.15
C VAL A 185 19.54 0.40 -10.23
N GLU A 186 20.78 0.03 -10.49
CA GLU A 186 21.89 0.97 -10.60
C GLU A 186 21.63 2.00 -11.72
N PHE A 187 22.03 3.26 -11.48
CA PHE A 187 21.83 4.42 -12.38
C PHE A 187 20.37 4.76 -12.71
N TYR A 188 19.40 4.05 -12.11
CA TYR A 188 17.97 4.34 -12.27
C TYR A 188 17.31 4.68 -10.95
N SER A 189 17.28 3.75 -10.00
CA SER A 189 16.73 3.98 -8.65
C SER A 189 17.33 3.01 -7.64
N TYR A 190 17.84 3.54 -6.55
CA TYR A 190 18.42 2.74 -5.47
C TYR A 190 17.39 2.35 -4.40
N GLY A 191 16.32 3.14 -4.27
CA GLY A 191 15.33 3.00 -3.21
C GLY A 191 15.44 4.07 -2.14
N LEU A 192 14.73 3.85 -1.03
CA LEU A 192 14.71 4.75 0.14
C LEU A 192 14.92 4.01 1.45
N THR A 193 15.44 4.73 2.44
CA THR A 193 15.37 4.37 3.85
C THR A 193 13.99 4.71 4.43
N TYR A 194 13.65 4.19 5.61
CA TYR A 194 12.41 4.54 6.30
C TYR A 194 12.36 6.02 6.71
N THR A 195 13.49 6.60 7.12
CA THR A 195 13.57 8.03 7.46
C THR A 195 13.30 8.91 6.24
N GLU A 196 13.85 8.58 5.08
CA GLU A 196 13.58 9.31 3.83
C GLU A 196 12.11 9.20 3.43
N MET A 197 11.50 8.01 3.59
CA MET A 197 10.06 7.84 3.35
C MET A 197 9.22 8.73 4.27
N GLY A 198 9.53 8.74 5.58
CA GLY A 198 8.86 9.62 6.55
C GLY A 198 8.99 11.09 6.18
N SER A 199 10.17 11.53 5.73
CA SER A 199 10.42 12.90 5.29
C SER A 199 9.56 13.30 4.08
N ILE A 200 9.46 12.42 3.08
CA ILE A 200 8.63 12.64 1.90
C ILE A 200 7.15 12.70 2.28
N ARG A 201 6.70 11.79 3.17
CA ARG A 201 5.32 11.79 3.64
C ARG A 201 4.95 13.03 4.42
N LYS A 202 5.84 13.51 5.28
CA LYS A 202 5.67 14.79 5.99
C LYS A 202 5.57 15.95 5.01
N ALA A 203 6.40 15.98 3.98
CA ALA A 203 6.37 17.01 2.94
C ALA A 203 5.07 17.00 2.10
N LEU A 204 4.42 15.83 1.96
CA LEU A 204 3.11 15.69 1.32
C LEU A 204 1.93 16.07 2.24
N GLY A 205 2.19 16.47 3.48
CA GLY A 205 1.14 16.84 4.43
C GLY A 205 0.51 15.65 5.17
N CYS A 206 1.07 14.45 5.07
CA CYS A 206 0.57 13.32 5.84
C CYS A 206 0.72 13.57 7.34
N SER A 207 -0.27 13.14 8.11
CA SER A 207 -0.20 13.00 9.57
C SER A 207 0.38 11.65 9.97
N TRP A 208 0.05 10.60 9.21
CA TRP A 208 0.49 9.23 9.46
C TRP A 208 0.93 8.55 8.17
N ALA A 209 1.95 7.70 8.28
CA ALA A 209 2.38 6.86 7.18
C ALA A 209 3.07 5.58 7.67
N VAL A 210 2.89 4.49 6.92
CA VAL A 210 3.40 3.17 7.26
C VAL A 210 4.02 2.48 6.05
N ASN A 211 5.10 1.74 6.29
CA ASN A 211 5.70 0.88 5.29
C ASN A 211 4.90 -0.42 5.12
N LEU A 212 4.67 -0.80 3.88
CA LEU A 212 4.09 -2.07 3.47
C LEU A 212 5.19 -3.00 2.94
N ASP A 213 4.82 -4.18 2.40
CA ASP A 213 5.81 -5.08 1.82
C ASP A 213 6.58 -4.40 0.68
N GLY A 214 7.88 -4.58 0.70
CA GLY A 214 8.83 -3.90 -0.19
C GLY A 214 9.59 -4.87 -1.10
N GLY A 215 10.75 -4.41 -1.56
CA GLY A 215 11.62 -5.22 -2.40
C GLY A 215 10.95 -5.63 -3.71
N GLY A 216 10.99 -6.90 -4.04
CA GLY A 216 10.38 -7.43 -5.27
C GLY A 216 8.85 -7.36 -5.31
N SER A 217 8.18 -7.17 -4.15
CA SER A 217 6.73 -6.98 -4.09
C SER A 217 6.28 -5.55 -4.41
N THR A 218 7.21 -4.59 -4.45
CA THR A 218 6.91 -3.17 -4.68
C THR A 218 6.32 -2.95 -6.07
N GLN A 219 5.02 -2.66 -6.15
CA GLN A 219 4.26 -2.51 -7.38
C GLN A 219 3.16 -1.47 -7.24
N MET A 220 2.94 -0.70 -8.29
CA MET A 220 1.80 0.20 -8.46
C MET A 220 1.16 -0.05 -9.81
N LEU A 221 -0.13 -0.32 -9.78
CA LEU A 221 -0.97 -0.43 -10.96
C LEU A 221 -1.89 0.78 -11.05
N ILE A 222 -2.11 1.28 -12.24
CA ILE A 222 -3.18 2.25 -12.54
C ILE A 222 -4.02 1.77 -13.72
N ARG A 223 -5.25 2.27 -13.80
CA ARG A 223 -6.01 2.28 -15.04
C ARG A 223 -5.54 3.45 -15.89
N HIS A 224 -5.14 3.18 -17.12
CA HIS A 224 -4.74 4.25 -18.05
C HIS A 224 -5.98 5.06 -18.46
N PRO A 225 -6.01 6.38 -18.22
CA PRO A 225 -7.26 7.17 -18.30
C PRO A 225 -7.83 7.30 -19.72
N ILE A 226 -7.05 7.01 -20.75
CA ILE A 226 -7.49 7.10 -22.17
C ILE A 226 -7.66 5.71 -22.78
N ALA A 227 -6.71 4.80 -22.53
CA ALA A 227 -6.71 3.47 -23.17
C ALA A 227 -7.59 2.46 -22.43
N ASP A 228 -8.06 2.78 -21.23
CA ASP A 228 -8.87 1.91 -20.37
C ASP A 228 -8.28 0.51 -20.17
N ILE A 229 -6.97 0.46 -19.96
CA ILE A 229 -6.20 -0.75 -19.68
C ILE A 229 -5.45 -0.60 -18.35
N PHE A 230 -5.17 -1.70 -17.68
CA PHE A 230 -4.29 -1.71 -16.52
C PHE A 230 -2.83 -1.63 -16.92
N GLN A 231 -2.05 -0.85 -16.16
CA GLN A 231 -0.64 -0.63 -16.41
C GLN A 231 0.14 -0.58 -15.09
N ILE A 232 1.21 -1.37 -14.99
CA ILE A 232 2.19 -1.21 -13.92
C ILE A 232 3.01 0.06 -14.19
N ARG A 233 3.03 0.96 -13.23
CA ARG A 233 3.67 2.28 -13.38
C ARG A 233 5.14 2.30 -13.02
N ASN A 234 5.50 1.56 -12.00
CA ASN A 234 6.88 1.47 -11.54
C ASN A 234 7.64 0.36 -12.27
N ARG A 235 8.93 0.26 -12.00
CA ARG A 235 9.81 -0.79 -12.50
C ARG A 235 10.08 -1.81 -11.37
N PRO A 236 9.32 -2.90 -11.28
CA PRO A 236 9.52 -3.90 -10.25
C PRO A 236 10.95 -4.45 -10.27
N SER A 237 11.59 -4.56 -9.10
CA SER A 237 12.99 -5.02 -9.02
C SER A 237 13.19 -6.48 -9.44
N ASP A 238 12.12 -7.27 -9.51
CA ASP A 238 12.13 -8.64 -10.06
C ASP A 238 12.07 -8.68 -11.59
N GLY A 239 11.97 -7.51 -12.24
CA GLY A 239 11.86 -7.39 -13.70
C GLY A 239 10.46 -7.68 -14.26
N GLN A 240 9.52 -8.10 -13.44
CA GLN A 240 8.12 -8.38 -13.76
C GLN A 240 7.24 -8.23 -12.52
N GLU A 241 5.92 -8.20 -12.70
CA GLU A 241 4.99 -8.26 -11.59
C GLU A 241 5.21 -9.51 -10.75
N ARG A 242 5.30 -9.32 -9.42
CA ARG A 242 5.30 -10.43 -8.47
C ARG A 242 3.87 -10.71 -8.02
N PRO A 243 3.37 -11.96 -8.10
CA PRO A 243 2.14 -12.32 -7.43
C PRO A 243 2.24 -12.08 -5.93
N VAL A 244 1.30 -11.32 -5.37
CA VAL A 244 1.22 -10.92 -3.95
C VAL A 244 -0.07 -11.42 -3.31
N VAL A 245 -0.14 -11.40 -1.99
CA VAL A 245 -1.23 -12.00 -1.21
C VAL A 245 -2.43 -11.08 -1.04
N ASN A 246 -2.22 -9.77 -1.06
CA ASN A 246 -3.26 -8.75 -1.01
C ASN A 246 -2.72 -7.40 -1.48
N ALA A 247 -3.62 -6.45 -1.65
CA ALA A 247 -3.33 -5.11 -2.13
C ALA A 247 -4.23 -4.08 -1.44
N TRP A 248 -3.83 -2.80 -1.49
CA TRP A 248 -4.76 -1.68 -1.35
C TRP A 248 -5.20 -1.22 -2.73
N MET A 249 -6.48 -1.02 -2.88
CA MET A 249 -7.16 -0.69 -4.13
C MET A 249 -8.03 0.54 -3.94
N VAL A 250 -7.94 1.48 -4.88
CA VAL A 250 -8.91 2.56 -5.00
C VAL A 250 -9.84 2.28 -6.15
N THR A 251 -11.15 2.37 -5.89
CA THR A 251 -12.20 2.19 -6.88
C THR A 251 -13.01 3.48 -7.05
N VAL A 252 -13.56 3.66 -8.24
CA VAL A 252 -14.41 4.81 -8.58
C VAL A 252 -15.76 4.33 -9.13
N ASN A 253 -16.80 5.08 -8.82
CA ASN A 253 -18.16 4.77 -9.25
C ASN A 253 -18.43 5.33 -10.67
N GLU A 254 -17.83 4.68 -11.66
CA GLU A 254 -17.96 5.00 -13.09
C GLU A 254 -18.55 3.83 -13.86
N PRO A 255 -19.23 4.08 -15.02
CA PRO A 255 -19.85 3.02 -15.82
C PRO A 255 -18.83 2.07 -16.50
#